data_79c9b7598d50c1053b5b456ebb6efe0c
#
_entry.id   79c9b7598d50c1053b5b456ebb6efe0c
#
_cell.length_a   1.000
_cell.length_b   1.000
_cell.length_c   1.000
_cell.angle_alpha   90.00
_cell.angle_beta   90.00
_cell.angle_gamma   90.00
#
_symmetry.space_group_name_H-M   'P 1'
#
loop_
_entity.id
_entity.type
_entity.pdbx_description
1 polymer ?
#
loop_
_entity_poly.entity_id
_entity_poly.type
_entity_poly.pdbx_seq_one_letter_code
_entity_poly.pdbx_strand_id
1 'polypeptide(L)'
;MTTPMRRAEEPPPQSSGPTRWVEPGPLWAGGVATAVVAALIALAGILIIRWLFTIPILAPKQSGAWGDASTGAYVLCAAGAALVATALMHLLLLTTPRPRVFFTWIIVLATVVAVVFPFSTTAPLAQKAATAVVNLVLGVAIGSLINGVAQRAVRRRRPPAYDPYPPASPTPGDRYR
;
A
#
# COMPACT_ATOMS: atom_id res chain seq x y z
N MET A 1 -26.02 43.82 -50.41
CA MET A 1 -24.74 43.29 -49.86
C MET A 1 -24.99 42.96 -48.39
N THR A 2 -25.28 41.69 -48.08
CA THR A 2 -25.55 41.19 -46.72
C THR A 2 -24.31 40.47 -46.25
N THR A 3 -23.61 41.04 -45.27
CA THR A 3 -22.43 40.45 -44.63
C THR A 3 -22.87 39.24 -43.78
N PRO A 4 -22.34 38.03 -43.96
CA PRO A 4 -22.71 36.92 -43.09
C PRO A 4 -22.16 37.16 -41.69
N MET A 5 -23.06 37.16 -40.70
CA MET A 5 -22.68 37.17 -39.29
C MET A 5 -21.76 35.98 -39.01
N ARG A 6 -20.52 36.29 -38.62
CA ARG A 6 -19.56 35.31 -38.07
C ARG A 6 -20.18 34.72 -36.80
N ARG A 7 -20.62 33.46 -36.85
CA ARG A 7 -21.07 32.71 -35.68
C ARG A 7 -19.92 32.75 -34.69
N ALA A 8 -20.11 33.33 -33.52
CA ALA A 8 -19.15 33.32 -32.45
C ALA A 8 -18.83 31.83 -32.14
N GLU A 9 -17.58 31.45 -32.36
CA GLU A 9 -17.09 30.11 -31.92
C GLU A 9 -17.28 30.06 -30.41
N GLU A 10 -18.19 29.22 -29.96
CA GLU A 10 -18.35 28.86 -28.57
C GLU A 10 -16.97 28.29 -28.08
N PRO A 11 -16.41 28.87 -27.01
CA PRO A 11 -15.15 28.31 -26.47
C PRO A 11 -15.37 26.83 -26.13
N PRO A 12 -14.42 25.94 -26.48
CA PRO A 12 -14.56 24.52 -26.20
C PRO A 12 -14.82 24.33 -24.71
N PRO A 13 -15.71 23.39 -24.32
CA PRO A 13 -16.00 23.11 -22.93
C PRO A 13 -14.69 22.85 -22.20
N GLN A 14 -14.42 23.69 -21.20
CA GLN A 14 -13.24 23.51 -20.34
C GLN A 14 -13.36 22.15 -19.72
N SER A 15 -12.52 21.22 -20.15
CA SER A 15 -12.39 19.92 -19.54
C SER A 15 -12.00 20.14 -18.08
N SER A 16 -12.98 20.00 -17.18
CA SER A 16 -12.75 19.92 -15.75
C SER A 16 -11.64 18.91 -15.53
N GLY A 17 -10.51 19.38 -14.96
CA GLY A 17 -9.32 18.59 -14.75
C GLY A 17 -9.65 17.26 -14.05
N PRO A 18 -8.86 16.22 -14.24
CA PRO A 18 -9.16 14.89 -13.75
C PRO A 18 -9.30 14.94 -12.22
N THR A 19 -10.54 14.92 -11.74
CA THR A 19 -10.83 14.62 -10.34
C THR A 19 -10.24 13.24 -10.04
N ARG A 20 -9.25 13.21 -9.16
CA ARG A 20 -8.58 11.97 -8.73
C ARG A 20 -9.54 11.17 -7.85
N TRP A 21 -10.44 10.43 -8.47
CA TRP A 21 -11.26 9.45 -7.76
C TRP A 21 -10.37 8.24 -7.46
N VAL A 22 -9.93 8.10 -6.23
CA VAL A 22 -9.25 6.89 -5.74
C VAL A 22 -10.35 5.89 -5.43
N GLU A 23 -10.42 4.81 -6.21
CA GLU A 23 -11.33 3.70 -5.87
C GLU A 23 -10.78 2.99 -4.63
N PRO A 24 -11.45 3.07 -3.47
CA PRO A 24 -10.94 2.50 -2.23
C PRO A 24 -10.92 0.96 -2.26
N GLY A 25 -11.82 0.33 -3.01
CA GLY A 25 -12.00 -1.12 -3.01
C GLY A 25 -10.74 -1.93 -3.29
N PRO A 26 -10.04 -1.73 -4.42
CA PRO A 26 -8.81 -2.48 -4.73
C PRO A 26 -7.67 -2.26 -3.72
N LEU A 27 -7.59 -1.06 -3.13
CA LEU A 27 -6.58 -0.75 -2.13
C LEU A 27 -6.83 -1.50 -0.83
N TRP A 28 -8.09 -1.52 -0.35
CA TRP A 28 -8.47 -2.24 0.86
C TRP A 28 -8.41 -3.76 0.70
N ALA A 29 -8.79 -4.28 -0.46
CA ALA A 29 -8.60 -5.70 -0.77
C ALA A 29 -7.12 -6.11 -0.72
N GLY A 30 -6.24 -5.28 -1.31
CA GLY A 30 -4.79 -5.46 -1.20
C GLY A 30 -4.27 -5.32 0.23
N GLY A 31 -4.85 -4.41 1.02
CA GLY A 31 -4.53 -4.23 2.43
C GLY A 31 -4.86 -5.45 3.28
N VAL A 32 -6.05 -6.03 3.10
CA VAL A 32 -6.45 -7.27 3.78
C VAL A 32 -5.53 -8.43 3.38
N ALA A 33 -5.23 -8.60 2.10
CA ALA A 33 -4.28 -9.61 1.65
C ALA A 33 -2.89 -9.42 2.29
N THR A 34 -2.42 -8.17 2.40
CA THR A 34 -1.15 -7.83 3.07
C THR A 34 -1.21 -8.16 4.57
N ALA A 35 -2.34 -7.92 5.24
CA ALA A 35 -2.53 -8.28 6.66
C ALA A 35 -2.44 -9.79 6.88
N VAL A 36 -3.04 -10.59 6.00
CA VAL A 36 -2.93 -12.06 6.05
C VAL A 36 -1.48 -12.50 5.85
N VAL A 37 -0.77 -11.94 4.87
CA VAL A 37 0.65 -12.25 4.64
C VAL A 37 1.49 -11.85 5.84
N ALA A 38 1.27 -10.68 6.43
CA ALA A 38 1.99 -10.23 7.62
C ALA A 38 1.75 -11.16 8.81
N ALA A 39 0.51 -11.61 9.02
CA ALA A 39 0.16 -12.59 10.04
C ALA A 39 0.90 -13.93 9.83
N LEU A 40 0.96 -14.42 8.60
CA LEU A 40 1.67 -15.66 8.25
C LEU A 40 3.19 -15.52 8.43
N ILE A 41 3.79 -14.39 8.04
CA ILE A 41 5.21 -14.12 8.27
C ILE A 41 5.52 -14.08 9.78
N ALA A 42 4.67 -13.42 10.56
CA ALA A 42 4.81 -13.38 12.02
C ALA A 42 4.75 -14.77 12.64
N LEU A 43 3.75 -15.55 12.25
CA LEU A 43 3.57 -16.93 12.71
C LEU A 43 4.77 -17.81 12.31
N ALA A 44 5.15 -17.79 11.05
CA ALA A 44 6.28 -18.56 10.54
C ALA A 44 7.60 -18.16 11.24
N GLY A 45 7.83 -16.85 11.41
CA GLY A 45 9.01 -16.34 12.13
C GLY A 45 9.08 -16.87 13.56
N ILE A 46 7.95 -16.83 14.30
CA ILE A 46 7.85 -17.37 15.64
C ILE A 46 8.13 -18.88 15.66
N LEU A 47 7.52 -19.64 14.76
CA LEU A 47 7.71 -21.10 14.71
C LEU A 47 9.16 -21.47 14.37
N ILE A 48 9.77 -20.80 13.41
CA ILE A 48 11.19 -21.04 13.03
C ILE A 48 12.10 -20.76 14.22
N ILE A 49 11.92 -19.63 14.91
CA ILE A 49 12.77 -19.27 16.03
C ILE A 49 12.58 -20.25 17.20
N ARG A 50 11.34 -20.63 17.51
CA ARG A 50 11.06 -21.62 18.55
C ARG A 50 11.65 -23.01 18.23
N TRP A 51 11.56 -23.44 16.98
CA TRP A 51 12.04 -24.75 16.54
C TRP A 51 13.56 -24.80 16.43
N LEU A 52 14.20 -23.72 15.90
CA LEU A 52 15.63 -23.70 15.63
C LEU A 52 16.47 -23.42 16.88
N PHE A 53 15.98 -22.55 17.77
CA PHE A 53 16.77 -22.07 18.90
C PHE A 53 16.29 -22.60 20.27
N THR A 54 15.18 -23.32 20.34
CA THR A 54 14.53 -23.75 21.61
C THR A 54 14.32 -22.55 22.58
N ILE A 55 14.34 -21.33 22.08
CA ILE A 55 14.29 -20.09 22.85
C ILE A 55 12.87 -19.55 22.82
N PRO A 56 12.22 -19.31 23.97
CA PRO A 56 10.93 -18.61 23.99
C PRO A 56 11.10 -17.19 23.46
N ILE A 57 10.31 -16.82 22.46
CA ILE A 57 10.27 -15.43 21.98
C ILE A 57 9.73 -14.55 23.10
N LEU A 58 10.37 -13.40 23.27
CA LEU A 58 9.98 -12.39 24.22
C LEU A 58 8.55 -11.91 23.97
N ALA A 59 7.64 -12.58 24.69
CA ALA A 59 6.49 -11.92 25.21
C ALA A 59 6.89 -11.35 26.57
N PRO A 60 6.82 -10.04 26.82
CA PRO A 60 7.15 -9.50 28.12
C PRO A 60 6.19 -10.08 29.15
N LYS A 61 6.72 -10.92 30.05
CA LYS A 61 6.02 -11.38 31.23
C LYS A 61 6.03 -10.27 32.29
N GLN A 62 5.46 -9.13 32.00
CA GLN A 62 5.24 -8.11 33.03
C GLN A 62 3.87 -7.50 32.87
N SER A 63 3.18 -7.40 34.01
CA SER A 63 1.88 -6.80 34.23
C SER A 63 1.81 -5.38 33.65
N GLY A 64 1.29 -5.29 32.46
CA GLY A 64 0.98 -4.06 31.74
C GLY A 64 0.08 -4.42 30.58
N ALA A 65 -0.52 -3.48 29.89
CA ALA A 65 -1.49 -3.67 28.82
C ALA A 65 -1.05 -4.62 27.65
N TRP A 66 0.18 -5.15 27.74
CA TRP A 66 0.82 -6.07 26.76
C TRP A 66 1.40 -7.33 27.43
N GLY A 67 1.03 -7.61 28.69
CA GLY A 67 1.75 -8.51 29.61
C GLY A 67 1.52 -9.99 29.48
N ASP A 68 0.81 -10.53 28.55
CA ASP A 68 0.73 -11.95 28.19
C ASP A 68 0.62 -12.09 26.66
N ALA A 69 1.60 -11.51 25.95
CA ALA A 69 1.64 -11.61 24.49
C ALA A 69 1.83 -13.08 24.08
N SER A 70 0.70 -13.80 24.01
CA SER A 70 0.65 -15.10 23.32
C SER A 70 1.09 -14.91 21.87
N THR A 71 1.58 -15.97 21.24
CA THR A 71 1.86 -16.01 19.79
C THR A 71 0.74 -15.35 18.98
N GLY A 72 -0.53 -15.56 19.38
CA GLY A 72 -1.70 -14.96 18.75
C GLY A 72 -1.73 -13.42 18.83
N ALA A 73 -1.37 -12.84 19.97
CA ALA A 73 -1.35 -11.38 20.11
C ALA A 73 -0.30 -10.74 19.18
N TYR A 74 0.89 -11.34 19.05
CA TYR A 74 1.92 -10.85 18.13
C TYR A 74 1.47 -10.93 16.67
N VAL A 75 0.84 -12.05 16.27
CA VAL A 75 0.28 -12.23 14.92
C VAL A 75 -0.81 -11.19 14.63
N LEU A 76 -1.71 -10.94 15.59
CA LEU A 76 -2.75 -9.92 15.47
C LEU A 76 -2.16 -8.51 15.38
N CYS A 77 -1.12 -8.20 16.16
CA CYS A 77 -0.40 -6.92 16.04
C CYS A 77 0.22 -6.75 14.65
N ALA A 78 0.83 -7.79 14.08
CA ALA A 78 1.40 -7.73 12.74
C ALA A 78 0.34 -7.49 11.66
N ALA A 79 -0.80 -8.18 11.75
CA ALA A 79 -1.95 -7.94 10.87
C ALA A 79 -2.52 -6.52 11.04
N GLY A 80 -2.67 -6.07 12.27
CA GLY A 80 -3.13 -4.71 12.60
C GLY A 80 -2.21 -3.65 12.05
N ALA A 81 -0.88 -3.82 12.17
CA ALA A 81 0.11 -2.92 11.61
C ALA A 81 -0.02 -2.81 10.07
N ALA A 82 -0.29 -3.93 9.38
CA ALA A 82 -0.51 -3.92 7.93
C ALA A 82 -1.79 -3.15 7.54
N LEU A 83 -2.87 -3.27 8.33
CA LEU A 83 -4.11 -2.52 8.11
C LEU A 83 -3.90 -1.02 8.37
N VAL A 84 -3.20 -0.66 9.43
CA VAL A 84 -2.83 0.74 9.74
C VAL A 84 -1.97 1.33 8.61
N ALA A 85 -0.99 0.58 8.11
CA ALA A 85 -0.16 0.99 6.98
C ALA A 85 -1.00 1.20 5.71
N THR A 86 -2.01 0.36 5.48
CA THR A 86 -2.95 0.51 4.35
C THR A 86 -3.81 1.77 4.50
N ALA A 87 -4.35 2.02 5.69
CA ALA A 87 -5.11 3.22 5.99
C ALA A 87 -4.25 4.49 5.83
N LEU A 88 -2.99 4.43 6.26
CA LEU A 88 -2.02 5.51 6.08
C LEU A 88 -1.76 5.78 4.60
N MET A 89 -1.53 4.73 3.78
CA MET A 89 -1.37 4.88 2.33
C MET A 89 -2.61 5.49 1.70
N HIS A 90 -3.80 5.07 2.12
CA HIS A 90 -5.07 5.65 1.64
C HIS A 90 -5.16 7.14 1.96
N LEU A 91 -4.84 7.52 3.20
CA LEU A 91 -4.82 8.93 3.62
C LEU A 91 -3.82 9.75 2.80
N LEU A 92 -2.60 9.23 2.59
CA LEU A 92 -1.58 9.91 1.80
C LEU A 92 -2.00 10.08 0.33
N LEU A 93 -2.71 9.11 -0.24
CA LEU A 93 -3.23 9.22 -1.61
C LEU A 93 -4.27 10.35 -1.76
N LEU A 94 -5.00 10.67 -0.69
CA LEU A 94 -5.98 11.75 -0.68
C LEU A 94 -5.36 13.13 -0.42
N THR A 95 -4.31 13.21 0.39
CA THR A 95 -3.79 14.48 0.94
C THR A 95 -2.48 14.93 0.30
N THR A 96 -1.69 14.03 -0.28
CA THR A 96 -0.29 14.31 -0.64
C THR A 96 -0.04 14.17 -2.15
N PRO A 97 0.72 15.08 -2.78
CA PRO A 97 1.04 15.00 -4.22
C PRO A 97 1.99 13.84 -4.57
N ARG A 98 2.83 13.39 -3.61
CA ARG A 98 3.77 12.29 -3.77
C ARG A 98 3.60 11.23 -2.66
N PRO A 99 2.44 10.57 -2.57
CA PRO A 99 2.07 9.73 -1.42
C PRO A 99 3.06 8.58 -1.17
N ARG A 100 3.58 7.99 -2.24
CA ARG A 100 4.46 6.82 -2.15
C ARG A 100 5.83 7.12 -1.53
N VAL A 101 6.38 8.31 -1.78
CA VAL A 101 7.67 8.72 -1.21
C VAL A 101 7.52 8.89 0.29
N PHE A 102 6.51 9.64 0.72
CA PHE A 102 6.23 9.84 2.15
C PHE A 102 5.90 8.52 2.85
N PHE A 103 5.08 7.67 2.24
CA PHE A 103 4.77 6.35 2.78
C PHE A 103 6.03 5.51 2.98
N THR A 104 6.93 5.46 1.99
CA THR A 104 8.18 4.70 2.10
C THR A 104 9.02 5.19 3.28
N TRP A 105 9.18 6.50 3.45
CA TRP A 105 9.91 7.06 4.58
C TRP A 105 9.28 6.69 5.93
N ILE A 106 7.96 6.79 6.04
CA ILE A 106 7.24 6.44 7.28
C ILE A 106 7.42 4.94 7.60
N ILE A 107 7.28 4.05 6.61
CA ILE A 107 7.45 2.61 6.82
C ILE A 107 8.90 2.26 7.18
N VAL A 108 9.89 2.89 6.54
CA VAL A 108 11.30 2.69 6.89
C VAL A 108 11.56 3.09 8.34
N LEU A 109 11.12 4.28 8.76
CA LEU A 109 11.28 4.75 10.12
C LEU A 109 10.55 3.87 11.13
N ALA A 110 9.31 3.48 10.84
CA ALA A 110 8.55 2.57 11.69
C ALA A 110 9.24 1.20 11.82
N THR A 111 9.81 0.69 10.72
CA THR A 111 10.57 -0.56 10.72
C THR A 111 11.83 -0.43 11.56
N VAL A 112 12.58 0.67 11.45
CA VAL A 112 13.76 0.93 12.28
C VAL A 112 13.39 0.93 13.76
N VAL A 113 12.32 1.63 14.13
CA VAL A 113 11.82 1.64 15.52
C VAL A 113 11.46 0.22 15.98
N ALA A 114 10.73 -0.54 15.17
CA ALA A 114 10.34 -1.92 15.49
C ALA A 114 11.55 -2.86 15.64
N VAL A 115 12.62 -2.65 14.86
CA VAL A 115 13.88 -3.42 14.94
C VAL A 115 14.68 -3.06 16.18
N VAL A 116 14.70 -1.77 16.55
CA VAL A 116 15.47 -1.30 17.72
C VAL A 116 14.76 -1.59 19.03
N PHE A 117 13.42 -1.56 19.02
CA PHE A 117 12.61 -1.72 20.24
C PHE A 117 12.97 -2.95 21.10
N PRO A 118 13.22 -4.17 20.56
CA PRO A 118 13.63 -5.33 21.38
C PRO A 118 14.91 -5.11 22.18
N PHE A 119 15.81 -4.23 21.73
CA PHE A 119 17.08 -3.97 22.41
C PHE A 119 16.91 -3.11 23.69
N SER A 120 15.77 -2.46 23.87
CA SER A 120 15.44 -1.74 25.12
C SER A 120 15.01 -2.67 26.27
N THR A 121 14.80 -3.98 26.01
CA THR A 121 14.38 -4.96 27.01
C THR A 121 15.58 -5.61 27.72
N THR A 122 15.37 -6.30 28.85
CA THR A 122 16.42 -6.99 29.60
C THR A 122 16.68 -8.43 29.13
N ALA A 123 16.09 -8.84 28.02
CA ALA A 123 16.17 -10.20 27.50
C ALA A 123 17.55 -10.59 26.94
N PRO A 124 17.82 -11.90 26.76
CA PRO A 124 19.04 -12.40 26.13
C PRO A 124 19.23 -11.85 24.71
N LEU A 125 20.46 -11.57 24.31
CA LEU A 125 20.79 -10.97 23.01
C LEU A 125 20.24 -11.78 21.83
N ALA A 126 20.28 -13.12 21.92
CA ALA A 126 19.74 -14.01 20.88
C ALA A 126 18.25 -13.78 20.63
N GLN A 127 17.45 -13.57 21.69
CA GLN A 127 16.02 -13.28 21.56
C GLN A 127 15.76 -11.90 20.94
N LYS A 128 16.54 -10.89 21.36
CA LYS A 128 16.46 -9.54 20.80
C LYS A 128 16.75 -9.54 19.31
N ALA A 129 17.85 -10.20 18.93
CA ALA A 129 18.27 -10.32 17.53
C ALA A 129 17.22 -11.06 16.69
N ALA A 130 16.70 -12.17 17.19
CA ALA A 130 15.67 -12.95 16.50
C ALA A 130 14.40 -12.13 16.27
N THR A 131 13.92 -11.42 17.30
CA THR A 131 12.74 -10.54 17.19
C THR A 131 12.99 -9.36 16.22
N ALA A 132 14.18 -8.78 16.27
CA ALA A 132 14.57 -7.70 15.35
C ALA A 132 14.55 -8.15 13.88
N VAL A 133 15.04 -9.36 13.59
CA VAL A 133 15.01 -9.95 12.24
C VAL A 133 13.56 -10.16 11.77
N VAL A 134 12.68 -10.71 12.61
CA VAL A 134 11.26 -10.88 12.24
C VAL A 134 10.60 -9.52 11.98
N ASN A 135 10.85 -8.51 12.82
CA ASN A 135 10.31 -7.17 12.64
C ASN A 135 10.83 -6.52 11.34
N LEU A 136 12.10 -6.74 10.99
CA LEU A 136 12.67 -6.27 9.73
C LEU A 136 11.96 -6.90 8.52
N VAL A 137 11.80 -8.22 8.53
CA VAL A 137 11.12 -8.96 7.45
C VAL A 137 9.67 -8.48 7.31
N LEU A 138 8.95 -8.31 8.44
CA LEU A 138 7.59 -7.77 8.46
C LEU A 138 7.52 -6.37 7.86
N GLY A 139 8.40 -5.46 8.27
CA GLY A 139 8.43 -4.09 7.76
C GLY A 139 8.67 -4.03 6.25
N VAL A 140 9.64 -4.82 5.76
CA VAL A 140 9.95 -4.92 4.33
C VAL A 140 8.77 -5.52 3.55
N ALA A 141 8.15 -6.59 4.06
CA ALA A 141 7.01 -7.24 3.42
C ALA A 141 5.80 -6.30 3.34
N ILE A 142 5.41 -5.68 4.46
CA ILE A 142 4.28 -4.72 4.49
C ILE A 142 4.54 -3.55 3.55
N GLY A 143 5.73 -2.94 3.62
CA GLY A 143 6.10 -1.80 2.79
C GLY A 143 6.09 -2.12 1.29
N SER A 144 6.67 -3.26 0.89
CA SER A 144 6.75 -3.67 -0.51
C SER A 144 5.38 -4.04 -1.08
N LEU A 145 4.57 -4.80 -0.34
CA LEU A 145 3.24 -5.23 -0.78
C LEU A 145 2.29 -4.04 -0.97
N ILE A 146 2.22 -3.13 0.02
CA ILE A 146 1.34 -1.96 -0.07
C ILE A 146 1.79 -1.01 -1.18
N ASN A 147 3.09 -0.78 -1.35
CA ASN A 147 3.61 0.00 -2.48
C ASN A 147 3.28 -0.65 -3.83
N GLY A 148 3.34 -1.98 -3.93
CA GLY A 148 2.97 -2.73 -5.13
C GLY A 148 1.49 -2.58 -5.48
N VAL A 149 0.60 -2.69 -4.48
CA VAL A 149 -0.86 -2.49 -4.66
C VAL A 149 -1.16 -1.05 -5.09
N ALA A 150 -0.55 -0.07 -4.44
CA ALA A 150 -0.73 1.34 -4.78
C ALA A 150 -0.29 1.67 -6.22
N GLN A 151 0.78 1.03 -6.71
CA GLN A 151 1.22 1.19 -8.11
C GLN A 151 0.18 0.70 -9.11
N ARG A 152 -0.45 -0.45 -8.84
CA ARG A 152 -1.47 -1.03 -9.73
C ARG A 152 -2.74 -0.19 -9.73
N ALA A 153 -3.15 0.36 -8.59
CA ALA A 153 -4.32 1.23 -8.47
C ALA A 153 -4.17 2.52 -9.31
N VAL A 154 -2.96 3.06 -9.42
CA VAL A 154 -2.67 4.27 -10.22
C VAL A 154 -2.50 3.94 -11.71
N ARG A 155 -1.90 2.78 -12.08
CA ARG A 155 -1.64 2.41 -13.48
C ARG A 155 -2.89 2.10 -14.29
N ARG A 156 -3.99 1.68 -13.67
CA ARG A 156 -5.24 1.35 -14.37
C ARG A 156 -5.93 2.55 -15.04
N ARG A 157 -5.43 3.77 -14.86
CA ARG A 157 -5.99 5.01 -15.42
C ARG A 157 -5.15 5.61 -16.54
N ARG A 158 -4.54 4.84 -17.43
CA ARG A 158 -4.23 5.41 -18.73
C ARG A 158 -5.54 5.49 -19.50
N PRO A 159 -6.05 6.70 -19.84
CA PRO A 159 -7.12 6.82 -20.83
C PRO A 159 -6.68 6.08 -22.09
N PRO A 160 -7.60 5.48 -22.85
CA PRO A 160 -7.26 5.02 -24.19
C PRO A 160 -6.54 6.18 -24.90
N ALA A 161 -5.42 5.87 -25.56
CA ALA A 161 -4.71 6.86 -26.33
C ALA A 161 -5.75 7.54 -27.22
N TYR A 162 -5.92 8.86 -27.03
CA TYR A 162 -6.74 9.64 -27.96
C TYR A 162 -6.07 9.48 -29.33
N ASP A 163 -6.69 8.69 -30.19
CA ASP A 163 -6.28 8.58 -31.56
C ASP A 163 -6.77 9.86 -32.24
N PRO A 164 -5.90 10.82 -32.58
CA PRO A 164 -6.29 12.05 -33.24
C PRO A 164 -6.78 11.79 -34.68
N TYR A 165 -6.69 10.54 -35.15
CA TYR A 165 -7.20 10.14 -36.44
C TYR A 165 -8.45 9.25 -36.25
N PRO A 166 -9.66 9.81 -36.25
CA PRO A 166 -10.86 8.98 -36.37
C PRO A 166 -10.71 8.14 -37.66
N PRO A 167 -11.08 6.85 -37.63
CA PRO A 167 -11.05 6.04 -38.84
C PRO A 167 -11.82 6.78 -39.93
N ALA A 168 -11.16 7.00 -41.05
CA ALA A 168 -11.73 7.73 -42.18
C ALA A 168 -13.12 7.18 -42.43
N SER A 169 -14.12 8.05 -42.35
CA SER A 169 -15.49 7.68 -42.67
C SER A 169 -15.49 7.05 -44.09
N PRO A 170 -16.07 5.87 -44.28
CA PRO A 170 -16.10 5.28 -45.60
C PRO A 170 -16.69 6.29 -46.58
N THR A 171 -15.94 6.57 -47.61
CA THR A 171 -16.33 7.53 -48.66
C THR A 171 -17.65 7.03 -49.28
N PRO A 172 -18.65 7.90 -49.51
CA PRO A 172 -19.97 7.49 -50.01
C PRO A 172 -19.93 6.70 -51.32
N GLY A 173 -18.79 6.61 -52.00
CA GLY A 173 -18.62 5.88 -53.27
C GLY A 173 -18.41 4.39 -53.16
N ASP A 174 -18.06 3.82 -51.99
CA ASP A 174 -17.73 2.38 -51.87
C ASP A 174 -18.96 1.46 -51.72
N ARG A 175 -20.18 2.01 -51.76
CA ARG A 175 -21.41 1.21 -51.62
C ARG A 175 -22.00 0.71 -52.95
N TYR A 176 -21.33 0.99 -54.08
CA TYR A 176 -21.87 0.66 -55.41
C TYR A 176 -20.86 -0.17 -56.27
N ARG A 177 -20.03 -0.97 -55.65
CA ARG A 177 -19.26 -1.98 -56.37
C ARG A 177 -19.59 -3.37 -55.87
#